data_3e52b9144c38c983427dcb4f908e5fd5
#
_entry.id   3e52b9144c38c983427dcb4f908e5fd5
#
_cell.length_a   1.000
_cell.length_b   1.000
_cell.length_c   1.000
_cell.angle_alpha   90.00
_cell.angle_beta   90.00
_cell.angle_gamma   90.00
#
_symmetry.space_group_name_H-M   'P 1'
#
loop_
_entity.id
_entity.type
_entity.pdbx_description
1 polymer ?
#
loop_
_entity_poly.entity_id
_entity_poly.type
_entity_poly.pdbx_seq_one_letter_code
_entity_poly.pdbx_strand_id
1 'polypeptide(L)'
;MICLLLAAFTGLAACKSKPARNLDLDQIRVLSNATLRTDQVSGGPAIVPPTADGKDPYATSTTFVLVDAENTGTESAYVTLGGELTDDGGAIIGTLKAQSLWVPAGERRLFALVDNERKERPASTSARIVVRGALVPDSPPRARIEQLHTFDDYGKVVAQANLVNDADRIGKAIVVSAFHDARGKPMTRPFQIVEIDRKQTKPVQFVGPKGSTTGTIFVADVAY
;
A
#
# COMPACT_ATOMS: atom_id res chain seq x y z
N MET A 1 47.88 7.02 52.28
CA MET A 1 47.68 7.07 50.81
C MET A 1 46.45 6.18 50.53
N ILE A 2 45.26 6.78 50.38
CA ILE A 2 43.99 6.08 50.13
C ILE A 2 43.63 6.34 48.66
N CYS A 3 43.67 5.29 47.82
CA CYS A 3 43.17 5.33 46.44
C CYS A 3 41.68 5.16 46.45
N LEU A 4 40.95 6.21 46.08
CA LEU A 4 39.51 6.14 45.77
C LEU A 4 39.37 5.65 44.32
N LEU A 5 38.77 4.44 44.13
CA LEU A 5 38.32 3.92 42.85
C LEU A 5 36.93 4.49 42.57
N LEU A 6 36.83 5.40 41.60
CA LEU A 6 35.56 5.86 41.02
C LEU A 6 35.09 4.82 39.98
N ALA A 7 34.05 4.06 40.31
CA ALA A 7 33.37 3.19 39.36
C ALA A 7 32.36 4.03 38.54
N ALA A 8 32.68 4.29 37.27
CA ALA A 8 31.76 4.93 36.33
C ALA A 8 30.73 3.89 35.87
N PHE A 9 29.50 3.98 36.35
CA PHE A 9 28.34 3.26 35.83
C PHE A 9 27.90 3.93 34.53
N THR A 10 28.32 3.41 33.39
CA THR A 10 27.74 3.75 32.10
C THR A 10 26.42 3.01 31.95
N GLY A 11 25.31 3.71 32.24
CA GLY A 11 23.97 3.22 32.02
C GLY A 11 23.73 3.03 30.52
N LEU A 12 23.75 1.78 30.07
CA LEU A 12 23.23 1.40 28.76
C LEU A 12 21.72 1.66 28.77
N ALA A 13 21.30 2.78 28.16
CA ALA A 13 19.92 3.01 27.82
C ALA A 13 19.53 1.99 26.74
N ALA A 14 19.05 0.82 27.17
CA ALA A 14 18.41 -0.14 26.28
C ALA A 14 17.18 0.55 25.68
N CYS A 15 17.24 0.91 24.41
CA CYS A 15 16.04 1.29 23.65
C CYS A 15 15.09 0.10 23.68
N LYS A 16 14.13 0.12 24.60
CA LYS A 16 13.03 -0.87 24.63
C LYS A 16 12.16 -0.58 23.40
N SER A 17 12.28 -1.41 22.38
CA SER A 17 11.29 -1.43 21.30
C SER A 17 9.92 -1.70 21.90
N LYS A 18 8.93 -0.88 21.54
CA LYS A 18 7.55 -1.15 21.98
C LYS A 18 7.11 -2.45 21.29
N PRO A 19 6.47 -3.40 22.01
CA PRO A 19 5.99 -4.63 21.39
C PRO A 19 4.92 -4.30 20.33
N ALA A 20 4.87 -5.12 19.28
CA ALA A 20 3.80 -5.03 18.29
C ALA A 20 2.43 -5.18 18.97
N ARG A 21 1.46 -4.38 18.58
CA ARG A 21 0.12 -4.37 19.17
C ARG A 21 -0.94 -4.03 18.13
N ASN A 22 -2.18 -4.42 18.39
CA ASN A 22 -3.31 -4.04 17.55
C ASN A 22 -3.76 -2.61 17.88
N LEU A 23 -4.02 -1.85 16.81
CA LEU A 23 -4.74 -0.58 16.87
C LEU A 23 -6.24 -0.89 16.96
N ASP A 24 -7.02 0.01 17.55
CA ASP A 24 -8.47 -0.07 17.53
C ASP A 24 -8.97 0.07 16.09
N LEU A 25 -9.79 -0.88 15.65
CA LEU A 25 -10.28 -0.92 14.27
C LEU A 25 -11.19 0.26 13.92
N ASP A 26 -11.85 0.88 14.91
CA ASP A 26 -12.67 2.09 14.73
C ASP A 26 -11.85 3.31 14.29
N GLN A 27 -10.53 3.27 14.45
CA GLN A 27 -9.60 4.28 13.94
C GLN A 27 -9.30 4.10 12.44
N ILE A 28 -9.79 3.04 11.82
CA ILE A 28 -9.61 2.81 10.38
C ILE A 28 -10.93 3.06 9.66
N ARG A 29 -10.97 4.12 8.89
CA ARG A 29 -12.14 4.51 8.12
C ARG A 29 -12.03 4.02 6.67
N VAL A 30 -12.88 3.09 6.27
CA VAL A 30 -13.05 2.70 4.86
C VAL A 30 -13.94 3.74 4.19
N LEU A 31 -13.48 4.30 3.07
CA LEU A 31 -14.24 5.34 2.36
C LEU A 31 -15.29 4.72 1.43
N SER A 32 -16.39 5.45 1.21
CA SER A 32 -17.51 5.03 0.35
C SER A 32 -17.26 5.21 -1.15
N ASN A 33 -16.01 5.48 -1.56
CA ASN A 33 -15.63 5.74 -2.95
C ASN A 33 -15.17 4.47 -3.70
N ALA A 34 -15.50 3.28 -3.20
CA ALA A 34 -15.09 2.02 -3.80
C ALA A 34 -15.46 1.93 -5.29
N THR A 35 -14.54 1.41 -6.09
CA THR A 35 -14.72 1.20 -7.52
C THR A 35 -14.54 -0.28 -7.83
N LEU A 36 -15.63 -0.92 -8.27
CA LEU A 36 -15.63 -2.30 -8.76
C LEU A 36 -15.19 -2.31 -10.22
N ARG A 37 -14.27 -3.20 -10.58
CA ARG A 37 -13.73 -3.34 -11.93
C ARG A 37 -13.43 -4.79 -12.27
N THR A 38 -13.40 -5.08 -13.59
CA THR A 38 -12.85 -6.32 -14.13
C THR A 38 -11.76 -5.94 -15.13
N ASP A 39 -10.56 -6.48 -14.95
CA ASP A 39 -9.40 -6.18 -15.79
C ASP A 39 -8.35 -7.30 -15.64
N GLN A 40 -7.30 -7.25 -16.46
CA GLN A 40 -6.15 -8.14 -16.34
C GLN A 40 -5.37 -7.81 -15.06
N VAL A 41 -5.27 -8.77 -14.18
CA VAL A 41 -4.55 -8.64 -12.91
C VAL A 41 -3.40 -9.64 -12.87
N SER A 42 -2.19 -9.17 -12.61
CA SER A 42 -1.00 -10.02 -12.46
C SER A 42 -1.25 -11.13 -11.44
N GLY A 43 -0.92 -12.36 -11.83
CA GLY A 43 -1.06 -13.56 -11.02
C GLY A 43 0.24 -14.10 -10.47
N GLY A 44 1.35 -13.62 -11.01
CA GLY A 44 2.68 -14.09 -10.65
C GLY A 44 3.15 -13.55 -9.29
N PRO A 45 4.24 -14.12 -8.76
CA PRO A 45 4.96 -13.50 -7.67
C PRO A 45 5.37 -12.09 -8.13
N ALA A 46 5.21 -11.10 -7.26
CA ALA A 46 5.41 -9.67 -7.54
C ALA A 46 6.81 -9.30 -8.10
N ILE A 47 7.67 -10.28 -8.37
CA ILE A 47 9.08 -10.15 -8.74
C ILE A 47 9.37 -10.81 -10.11
N VAL A 48 8.38 -11.35 -10.82
CA VAL A 48 8.61 -11.90 -12.17
C VAL A 48 8.55 -10.74 -13.17
N PRO A 49 9.63 -10.48 -13.91
CA PRO A 49 9.61 -9.45 -14.94
C PRO A 49 8.60 -9.85 -16.03
N PRO A 50 7.94 -8.88 -16.68
CA PRO A 50 7.09 -9.16 -17.82
C PRO A 50 7.92 -9.85 -18.91
N THR A 51 7.25 -10.66 -19.74
CA THR A 51 7.84 -11.27 -20.93
C THR A 51 8.37 -10.20 -21.90
N ALA A 52 9.24 -10.58 -22.82
CA ALA A 52 9.88 -9.66 -23.77
C ALA A 52 8.88 -8.84 -24.61
N ASP A 53 7.64 -9.32 -24.76
CA ASP A 53 6.52 -8.60 -25.42
C ASP A 53 5.72 -7.71 -24.44
N GLY A 54 6.19 -7.56 -23.19
CA GLY A 54 5.53 -6.73 -22.18
C GLY A 54 4.29 -7.35 -21.55
N LYS A 55 3.96 -8.62 -21.88
CA LYS A 55 2.81 -9.31 -21.30
C LYS A 55 3.20 -10.02 -20.00
N ASP A 56 2.31 -10.01 -19.04
CA ASP A 56 2.42 -10.84 -17.85
C ASP A 56 1.80 -12.23 -18.15
N PRO A 57 2.60 -13.31 -18.20
CA PRO A 57 2.09 -14.65 -18.51
C PRO A 57 1.15 -15.20 -17.44
N TYR A 58 1.12 -14.58 -16.27
CA TYR A 58 0.26 -14.95 -15.14
C TYR A 58 -0.94 -14.02 -14.98
N ALA A 59 -1.12 -13.04 -15.87
CA ALA A 59 -2.28 -12.17 -15.81
C ALA A 59 -3.56 -12.94 -16.12
N THR A 60 -4.56 -12.70 -15.30
CA THR A 60 -5.91 -13.26 -15.49
C THR A 60 -6.93 -12.14 -15.43
N SER A 61 -7.96 -12.23 -16.27
CA SER A 61 -9.10 -11.33 -16.16
C SER A 61 -9.86 -11.64 -14.87
N THR A 62 -9.95 -10.65 -13.99
CA THR A 62 -10.38 -10.84 -12.61
C THR A 62 -11.17 -9.63 -12.13
N THR A 63 -12.25 -9.87 -11.39
CA THR A 63 -12.96 -8.81 -10.69
C THR A 63 -12.17 -8.38 -9.46
N PHE A 64 -12.07 -7.07 -9.26
CA PHE A 64 -11.41 -6.47 -8.10
C PHE A 64 -12.07 -5.15 -7.69
N VAL A 65 -11.75 -4.71 -6.48
CA VAL A 65 -12.26 -3.46 -5.91
C VAL A 65 -11.10 -2.55 -5.57
N LEU A 66 -11.14 -1.32 -6.07
CA LEU A 66 -10.30 -0.23 -5.60
C LEU A 66 -11.04 0.52 -4.50
N VAL A 67 -10.45 0.66 -3.33
CA VAL A 67 -11.08 1.32 -2.18
C VAL A 67 -10.03 2.01 -1.33
N ASP A 68 -10.32 3.26 -0.92
CA ASP A 68 -9.48 3.96 0.03
C ASP A 68 -9.81 3.59 1.47
N ALA A 69 -8.76 3.46 2.28
CA ALA A 69 -8.89 3.46 3.74
C ALA A 69 -7.94 4.49 4.35
N GLU A 70 -8.41 5.14 5.39
CA GLU A 70 -7.72 6.18 6.14
C GLU A 70 -7.49 5.71 7.57
N ASN A 71 -6.28 5.91 8.05
CA ASN A 71 -5.95 5.76 9.46
C ASN A 71 -6.19 7.09 10.16
N THR A 72 -7.29 7.21 10.89
CA THR A 72 -7.66 8.43 11.65
C THR A 72 -7.00 8.46 13.03
N GLY A 73 -6.27 7.43 13.40
CA GLY A 73 -5.55 7.33 14.67
C GLY A 73 -4.26 8.17 14.70
N THR A 74 -3.61 8.16 15.84
CA THR A 74 -2.35 8.87 16.09
C THR A 74 -1.11 8.03 15.84
N GLU A 75 -1.27 6.76 15.53
CA GLU A 75 -0.18 5.81 15.30
C GLU A 75 -0.33 5.14 13.94
N SER A 76 0.81 4.98 13.28
CA SER A 76 0.87 4.30 11.99
C SER A 76 0.72 2.79 12.15
N ALA A 77 0.02 2.11 11.24
CA ALA A 77 -0.24 0.68 11.33
C ALA A 77 -0.23 -0.02 9.97
N TYR A 78 0.02 -1.32 9.97
CA TYR A 78 -0.36 -2.18 8.86
C TYR A 78 -1.85 -2.47 8.94
N VAL A 79 -2.61 -1.86 8.03
CA VAL A 79 -4.06 -2.03 7.92
C VAL A 79 -4.36 -3.16 6.94
N THR A 80 -5.17 -4.12 7.37
CA THR A 80 -5.61 -5.24 6.54
C THR A 80 -7.09 -5.09 6.21
N LEU A 81 -7.39 -4.96 4.93
CA LEU A 81 -8.76 -4.98 4.41
C LEU A 81 -9.06 -6.33 3.76
N GLY A 82 -10.32 -6.71 3.76
CA GLY A 82 -10.89 -7.81 2.99
C GLY A 82 -12.35 -7.52 2.71
N GLY A 83 -13.07 -8.48 2.11
CA GLY A 83 -14.48 -8.24 1.84
C GLY A 83 -15.11 -9.33 1.00
N GLU A 84 -16.31 -9.01 0.51
CA GLU A 84 -17.17 -9.89 -0.26
C GLU A 84 -17.72 -9.10 -1.45
N LEU A 85 -17.91 -9.80 -2.57
CA LEU A 85 -18.61 -9.30 -3.75
C LEU A 85 -20.07 -9.71 -3.66
N THR A 86 -20.97 -8.78 -3.95
CA THR A 86 -22.42 -9.05 -3.91
C THR A 86 -23.09 -8.71 -5.23
N ASP A 87 -24.16 -9.43 -5.55
CA ASP A 87 -25.06 -9.12 -6.68
C ASP A 87 -26.10 -8.04 -6.31
N ASP A 88 -27.00 -7.74 -7.24
CA ASP A 88 -28.08 -6.75 -7.06
C ASP A 88 -29.04 -7.13 -5.92
N GLY A 89 -29.22 -8.41 -5.63
CA GLY A 89 -30.03 -8.93 -4.54
C GLY A 89 -29.31 -8.92 -3.18
N GLY A 90 -28.02 -8.56 -3.15
CA GLY A 90 -27.20 -8.60 -1.95
C GLY A 90 -26.65 -9.99 -1.60
N ALA A 91 -26.83 -10.99 -2.47
CA ALA A 91 -26.25 -12.31 -2.26
C ALA A 91 -24.73 -12.27 -2.48
N ILE A 92 -23.98 -12.98 -1.64
CA ILE A 92 -22.53 -13.10 -1.75
C ILE A 92 -22.20 -14.03 -2.91
N ILE A 93 -21.49 -13.51 -3.91
CA ILE A 93 -21.07 -14.24 -5.13
C ILE A 93 -19.55 -14.40 -5.27
N GLY A 94 -18.79 -13.83 -4.36
CA GLY A 94 -17.34 -13.97 -4.30
C GLY A 94 -16.76 -13.37 -3.02
N THR A 95 -15.52 -13.76 -2.72
CA THR A 95 -14.76 -13.20 -1.60
C THR A 95 -13.55 -12.46 -2.13
N LEU A 96 -13.15 -11.40 -1.45
CA LEU A 96 -11.97 -10.60 -1.79
C LEU A 96 -10.78 -11.04 -0.97
N LYS A 97 -9.64 -11.28 -1.64
CA LYS A 97 -8.38 -11.59 -0.98
C LYS A 97 -7.96 -10.44 -0.08
N ALA A 98 -7.63 -10.76 1.16
CA ALA A 98 -7.18 -9.76 2.10
C ALA A 98 -5.85 -9.13 1.64
N GLN A 99 -5.75 -7.80 1.75
CA GLN A 99 -4.54 -7.04 1.49
C GLN A 99 -4.16 -6.23 2.72
N SER A 100 -2.88 -6.25 3.07
CA SER A 100 -2.31 -5.44 4.15
C SER A 100 -1.40 -4.37 3.57
N LEU A 101 -1.57 -3.12 4.01
CA LEU A 101 -0.73 -1.98 3.62
C LEU A 101 -0.32 -1.17 4.84
N TRP A 102 0.88 -0.61 4.80
CA TRP A 102 1.31 0.39 5.76
C TRP A 102 0.54 1.70 5.54
N VAL A 103 -0.21 2.12 6.56
CA VAL A 103 -0.99 3.35 6.55
C VAL A 103 -0.50 4.25 7.71
N PRO A 104 0.27 5.30 7.42
CA PRO A 104 0.69 6.25 8.44
C PRO A 104 -0.48 6.92 9.14
N ALA A 105 -0.25 7.42 10.36
CA ALA A 105 -1.24 8.18 11.12
C ALA A 105 -1.73 9.41 10.32
N GLY A 106 -3.04 9.59 10.23
CA GLY A 106 -3.66 10.68 9.49
C GLY A 106 -3.61 10.53 7.96
N GLU A 107 -3.05 9.43 7.44
CA GLU A 107 -2.93 9.23 6.00
C GLU A 107 -3.93 8.21 5.45
N ARG A 108 -4.06 8.23 4.12
CA ARG A 108 -4.93 7.38 3.34
C ARG A 108 -4.13 6.54 2.34
N ARG A 109 -4.57 5.29 2.11
CA ARG A 109 -4.01 4.40 1.09
C ARG A 109 -5.11 3.77 0.26
N LEU A 110 -4.83 3.63 -1.03
CA LEU A 110 -5.69 2.92 -1.96
C LEU A 110 -5.36 1.43 -1.95
N PHE A 111 -6.33 0.62 -1.57
CA PHE A 111 -6.27 -0.84 -1.61
C PHE A 111 -6.82 -1.34 -2.95
N ALA A 112 -6.29 -2.48 -3.40
CA ALA A 112 -6.81 -3.23 -4.54
C ALA A 112 -7.12 -4.65 -4.07
N LEU A 113 -8.38 -4.90 -3.76
CA LEU A 113 -8.85 -6.20 -3.25
C LEU A 113 -9.33 -7.05 -4.42
N VAL A 114 -8.60 -8.09 -4.74
CA VAL A 114 -8.84 -8.96 -5.89
C VAL A 114 -9.72 -10.14 -5.47
N ASP A 115 -10.60 -10.61 -6.37
CA ASP A 115 -11.37 -11.85 -6.16
C ASP A 115 -10.44 -12.98 -5.74
N ASN A 116 -10.78 -13.70 -4.69
CA ASN A 116 -9.92 -14.71 -4.08
C ASN A 116 -9.64 -15.89 -5.01
N GLU A 117 -10.59 -16.23 -5.88
CA GLU A 117 -10.44 -17.28 -6.90
C GLU A 117 -9.84 -16.75 -8.21
N ARG A 118 -9.60 -15.43 -8.30
CA ARG A 118 -9.08 -14.74 -9.50
C ARG A 118 -9.98 -14.95 -10.72
N LYS A 119 -11.29 -14.79 -10.51
CA LYS A 119 -12.31 -14.94 -11.56
C LYS A 119 -12.99 -13.63 -11.87
N GLU A 120 -13.56 -13.56 -13.07
CA GLU A 120 -14.53 -12.54 -13.40
C GLU A 120 -15.85 -12.84 -12.67
N ARG A 121 -16.45 -11.80 -12.11
CA ARG A 121 -17.75 -11.86 -11.43
C ARG A 121 -18.70 -10.86 -12.10
N PRO A 122 -19.20 -11.11 -13.31
CA PRO A 122 -19.99 -10.13 -14.07
C PRO A 122 -21.31 -9.75 -13.38
N ALA A 123 -21.83 -10.61 -12.51
CA ALA A 123 -23.02 -10.31 -11.70
C ALA A 123 -22.71 -9.44 -10.46
N SER A 124 -21.44 -9.10 -10.20
CA SER A 124 -21.09 -8.24 -9.06
C SER A 124 -21.50 -6.80 -9.33
N THR A 125 -22.31 -6.23 -8.44
CA THR A 125 -22.76 -4.85 -8.52
C THR A 125 -22.21 -4.00 -7.39
N SER A 126 -21.83 -4.63 -6.27
CA SER A 126 -21.22 -3.96 -5.13
C SER A 126 -20.23 -4.85 -4.38
N ALA A 127 -19.55 -4.26 -3.41
CA ALA A 127 -18.64 -4.96 -2.52
C ALA A 127 -18.84 -4.49 -1.08
N ARG A 128 -18.86 -5.43 -0.15
CA ARG A 128 -18.85 -5.17 1.28
C ARG A 128 -17.42 -5.29 1.80
N ILE A 129 -16.78 -4.16 2.12
CA ILE A 129 -15.41 -4.10 2.60
C ILE A 129 -15.40 -4.08 4.12
N VAL A 130 -14.48 -4.84 4.71
CA VAL A 130 -14.30 -4.92 6.16
C VAL A 130 -12.83 -4.73 6.54
N VAL A 131 -12.58 -4.03 7.64
CA VAL A 131 -11.27 -3.96 8.28
C VAL A 131 -11.06 -5.26 9.06
N ARG A 132 -10.05 -6.03 8.69
CA ARG A 132 -9.71 -7.31 9.33
C ARG A 132 -8.65 -7.17 10.41
N GLY A 133 -7.87 -6.10 10.38
CA GLY A 133 -6.84 -5.84 11.37
C GLY A 133 -6.11 -4.54 11.12
N ALA A 134 -5.49 -4.02 12.17
CA ALA A 134 -4.59 -2.88 12.13
C ALA A 134 -3.46 -3.14 13.14
N LEU A 135 -2.27 -3.48 12.64
CA LEU A 135 -1.12 -3.86 13.45
C LEU A 135 -0.10 -2.72 13.51
N VAL A 136 0.15 -2.19 14.69
CA VAL A 136 1.27 -1.28 14.94
C VAL A 136 2.51 -2.15 15.17
N PRO A 137 3.50 -2.13 14.25
CA PRO A 137 4.71 -2.93 14.40
C PRO A 137 5.63 -2.34 15.49
N ASP A 138 6.59 -3.11 15.91
CA ASP A 138 7.69 -2.68 16.81
C ASP A 138 8.63 -1.66 16.15
N SER A 139 8.71 -1.67 14.81
CA SER A 139 9.47 -0.70 14.01
C SER A 139 8.78 -0.37 12.70
N PRO A 140 8.85 0.89 12.21
CA PRO A 140 8.26 1.28 10.93
C PRO A 140 9.01 0.65 9.76
N PRO A 141 8.39 0.61 8.54
CA PRO A 141 9.06 0.20 7.32
C PRO A 141 10.34 1.01 7.06
N ARG A 142 11.39 0.34 6.60
CA ARG A 142 12.67 0.98 6.29
C ARG A 142 12.75 1.57 4.88
N ALA A 143 11.85 1.16 3.99
CA ALA A 143 11.65 1.80 2.70
C ALA A 143 10.43 2.73 2.79
N ARG A 144 10.59 3.98 2.33
CA ARG A 144 9.54 4.99 2.38
C ARG A 144 9.61 5.95 1.19
N ILE A 145 8.54 6.69 0.99
CA ILE A 145 8.45 7.75 0.00
C ILE A 145 8.68 9.10 0.69
N GLU A 146 9.50 9.93 0.06
CA GLU A 146 9.76 11.31 0.48
C GLU A 146 9.58 12.28 -0.70
N GLN A 147 9.36 13.55 -0.39
CA GLN A 147 9.28 14.64 -1.36
C GLN A 147 8.28 14.37 -2.49
N LEU A 148 7.10 13.81 -2.15
CA LEU A 148 6.02 13.65 -3.11
C LEU A 148 5.54 15.02 -3.61
N HIS A 149 5.50 15.19 -4.92
CA HIS A 149 4.85 16.32 -5.58
C HIS A 149 4.06 15.85 -6.80
N THR A 150 3.06 16.61 -7.16
CA THR A 150 2.20 16.33 -8.30
C THR A 150 2.02 17.58 -9.16
N PHE A 151 1.90 17.37 -10.47
CA PHE A 151 1.58 18.44 -11.41
C PHE A 151 0.66 17.91 -12.51
N ASP A 152 -0.03 18.82 -13.18
CA ASP A 152 -0.83 18.49 -14.37
C ASP A 152 0.05 18.46 -15.62
N ASP A 153 -0.15 17.44 -16.44
CA ASP A 153 0.45 17.30 -17.77
C ASP A 153 -0.66 16.96 -18.77
N TYR A 154 -1.18 17.99 -19.44
CA TYR A 154 -2.27 17.88 -20.44
C TYR A 154 -3.50 17.11 -19.95
N GLY A 155 -3.96 17.41 -18.72
CA GLY A 155 -5.14 16.80 -18.09
C GLY A 155 -4.87 15.39 -17.53
N LYS A 156 -3.61 15.09 -17.23
CA LYS A 156 -3.15 13.91 -16.49
C LYS A 156 -2.32 14.37 -15.32
N VAL A 157 -2.54 13.79 -14.17
CA VAL A 157 -1.66 14.03 -13.03
C VAL A 157 -0.38 13.22 -13.20
N VAL A 158 0.77 13.89 -13.08
CA VAL A 158 2.06 13.23 -12.90
C VAL A 158 2.42 13.30 -11.42
N ALA A 159 2.72 12.17 -10.82
CA ALA A 159 3.20 12.06 -9.44
C ALA A 159 4.68 11.67 -9.45
N GLN A 160 5.50 12.45 -8.76
CA GLN A 160 6.95 12.22 -8.62
C GLN A 160 7.32 12.21 -7.14
N ALA A 161 8.27 11.36 -6.78
CA ALA A 161 8.76 11.27 -5.41
C ALA A 161 10.15 10.62 -5.36
N ASN A 162 10.74 10.60 -4.18
CA ASN A 162 11.95 9.84 -3.89
C ASN A 162 11.60 8.59 -3.08
N LEU A 163 11.99 7.42 -3.59
CA LEU A 163 12.04 6.18 -2.81
C LEU A 163 13.35 6.17 -2.02
N VAL A 164 13.25 6.07 -0.70
CA VAL A 164 14.39 6.02 0.23
C VAL A 164 14.47 4.65 0.88
N ASN A 165 15.65 4.05 0.89
CA ASN A 165 15.94 2.82 1.61
C ASN A 165 16.87 3.10 2.80
N ASP A 166 16.36 3.02 4.01
CA ASP A 166 17.14 3.19 5.25
C ASP A 166 17.77 1.89 5.76
N ALA A 167 17.56 0.77 5.07
CA ALA A 167 18.18 -0.49 5.43
C ALA A 167 19.65 -0.56 5.01
N ASP A 168 20.44 -1.35 5.76
CA ASP A 168 21.86 -1.64 5.44
C ASP A 168 22.01 -2.80 4.43
N ARG A 169 20.97 -3.04 3.60
CA ARG A 169 20.93 -4.11 2.57
C ARG A 169 20.13 -3.65 1.36
N ILE A 170 20.39 -4.33 0.25
CA ILE A 170 19.67 -4.11 -1.00
C ILE A 170 18.23 -4.62 -0.82
N GLY A 171 17.27 -3.88 -1.36
CA GLY A 171 15.85 -4.24 -1.34
C GLY A 171 15.23 -4.16 -2.72
N LYS A 172 14.16 -4.94 -2.92
CA LYS A 172 13.23 -4.79 -4.05
C LYS A 172 11.92 -4.26 -3.51
N ALA A 173 11.64 -2.98 -3.78
CA ALA A 173 10.44 -2.31 -3.32
C ALA A 173 9.34 -2.35 -4.39
N ILE A 174 8.12 -2.69 -3.98
CA ILE A 174 6.91 -2.48 -4.78
C ILE A 174 6.41 -1.08 -4.47
N VAL A 175 6.64 -0.17 -5.41
CA VAL A 175 6.17 1.22 -5.32
C VAL A 175 4.88 1.34 -6.09
N VAL A 176 3.88 1.91 -5.46
CA VAL A 176 2.52 2.03 -6.00
C VAL A 176 2.15 3.49 -6.09
N SER A 177 1.46 3.87 -7.17
CA SER A 177 0.77 5.15 -7.25
C SER A 177 -0.73 4.94 -7.27
N ALA A 178 -1.48 5.83 -6.64
CA ALA A 178 -2.93 5.85 -6.65
C ALA A 178 -3.43 7.16 -7.27
N PHE A 179 -4.29 7.05 -8.29
CA PHE A 179 -4.86 8.22 -8.97
C PHE A 179 -6.38 8.25 -8.79
N HIS A 180 -6.89 9.46 -8.58
CA HIS A 180 -8.31 9.71 -8.38
C HIS A 180 -8.82 10.81 -9.32
N ASP A 181 -10.11 10.76 -9.63
CA ASP A 181 -10.81 11.80 -10.37
C ASP A 181 -11.17 13.00 -9.46
N ALA A 182 -11.81 14.03 -10.03
CA ALA A 182 -12.23 15.24 -9.33
C ALA A 182 -13.27 14.97 -8.21
N ARG A 183 -13.93 13.81 -8.21
CA ARG A 183 -14.88 13.41 -7.17
C ARG A 183 -14.21 12.56 -6.08
N GLY A 184 -12.88 12.36 -6.18
CA GLY A 184 -12.13 11.50 -5.27
C GLY A 184 -12.38 10.00 -5.49
N LYS A 185 -12.92 9.62 -6.66
CA LYS A 185 -13.14 8.21 -7.02
C LYS A 185 -11.84 7.60 -7.53
N PRO A 186 -11.43 6.41 -7.05
CA PRO A 186 -10.25 5.71 -7.55
C PRO A 186 -10.34 5.40 -9.03
N MET A 187 -9.32 5.79 -9.79
CA MET A 187 -9.22 5.55 -11.23
C MET A 187 -8.29 4.40 -11.56
N THR A 188 -7.09 4.39 -11.00
CA THR A 188 -6.08 3.35 -11.26
C THR A 188 -5.05 3.29 -10.14
N ARG A 189 -4.35 2.17 -10.08
CA ARG A 189 -3.32 1.88 -9.09
C ARG A 189 -2.12 1.19 -9.76
N PRO A 190 -1.36 1.90 -10.63
CA PRO A 190 -0.15 1.36 -11.24
C PRO A 190 0.94 1.10 -10.19
N PHE A 191 1.85 0.18 -10.48
CA PHE A 191 3.00 -0.11 -9.64
C PHE A 191 4.27 -0.29 -10.45
N GLN A 192 5.41 -0.16 -9.78
CA GLN A 192 6.74 -0.46 -10.30
C GLN A 192 7.51 -1.29 -9.26
N ILE A 193 8.33 -2.21 -9.74
CA ILE A 193 9.29 -2.92 -8.89
C ILE A 193 10.63 -2.19 -9.04
N VAL A 194 11.11 -1.63 -7.95
CA VAL A 194 12.34 -0.82 -7.91
C VAL A 194 13.37 -1.53 -7.05
N GLU A 195 14.48 -1.92 -7.66
CA GLU A 195 15.65 -2.35 -6.91
C GLU A 195 16.37 -1.13 -6.36
N ILE A 196 16.66 -1.14 -5.06
CA ILE A 196 17.27 -0.01 -4.36
C ILE A 196 18.38 -0.51 -3.44
N ASP A 197 19.57 0.08 -3.58
CA ASP A 197 20.72 -0.26 -2.76
C ASP A 197 20.55 0.19 -1.30
N ARG A 198 21.44 -0.32 -0.44
CA ARG A 198 21.53 0.11 0.95
C ARG A 198 21.74 1.63 1.04
N LYS A 199 20.97 2.29 1.91
CA LYS A 199 21.04 3.74 2.16
C LYS A 199 20.89 4.59 0.90
N GLN A 200 20.28 4.07 -0.15
CA GLN A 200 20.10 4.77 -1.41
C GLN A 200 18.76 5.52 -1.45
N THR A 201 18.77 6.58 -2.26
CA THR A 201 17.56 7.31 -2.68
C THR A 201 17.43 7.23 -4.20
N LYS A 202 16.26 6.85 -4.71
CA LYS A 202 15.96 6.80 -6.15
C LYS A 202 14.70 7.60 -6.48
N PRO A 203 14.69 8.41 -7.56
CA PRO A 203 13.47 9.04 -8.03
C PRO A 203 12.52 7.99 -8.61
N VAL A 204 11.23 8.19 -8.39
CA VAL A 204 10.14 7.41 -8.97
C VAL A 204 9.08 8.34 -9.53
N GLN A 205 8.48 7.96 -10.65
CA GLN A 205 7.45 8.76 -11.32
C GLN A 205 6.35 7.86 -11.86
N PHE A 206 5.13 8.37 -11.78
CA PHE A 206 3.95 7.75 -12.38
C PHE A 206 3.12 8.80 -13.10
N VAL A 207 2.48 8.39 -14.18
CA VAL A 207 1.55 9.22 -14.95
C VAL A 207 0.15 8.64 -14.80
N GLY A 208 -0.76 9.45 -14.32
CA GLY A 208 -2.17 9.08 -14.17
C GLY A 208 -2.91 9.01 -15.49
N PRO A 209 -4.10 8.41 -15.52
CA PRO A 209 -4.97 8.42 -16.68
C PRO A 209 -5.52 9.83 -16.93
N LYS A 210 -6.01 10.06 -18.16
CA LYS A 210 -6.71 11.31 -18.49
C LYS A 210 -7.91 11.52 -17.55
N GLY A 211 -8.04 12.74 -17.01
CA GLY A 211 -9.08 13.10 -16.06
C GLY A 211 -8.72 12.81 -14.59
N SER A 212 -7.52 12.29 -14.31
CA SER A 212 -7.01 12.26 -12.93
C SER A 212 -6.75 13.68 -12.44
N THR A 213 -7.08 13.94 -11.17
CA THR A 213 -6.87 15.25 -10.52
C THR A 213 -5.97 15.16 -9.30
N THR A 214 -5.82 13.97 -8.72
CA THR A 214 -4.89 13.73 -7.62
C THR A 214 -4.09 12.46 -7.84
N GLY A 215 -2.87 12.44 -7.31
CA GLY A 215 -1.99 11.27 -7.34
C GLY A 215 -1.21 11.16 -6.04
N THR A 216 -1.02 9.93 -5.56
CA THR A 216 -0.16 9.63 -4.39
C THR A 216 0.80 8.52 -4.76
N ILE A 217 1.95 8.45 -4.08
CA ILE A 217 2.93 7.37 -4.21
C ILE A 217 3.20 6.79 -2.82
N PHE A 218 3.29 5.48 -2.70
CA PHE A 218 3.63 4.80 -1.46
C PHE A 218 4.34 3.47 -1.72
N VAL A 219 5.06 2.96 -0.73
CA VAL A 219 5.63 1.61 -0.76
C VAL A 219 4.57 0.64 -0.27
N ALA A 220 4.23 -0.35 -1.10
CA ALA A 220 3.29 -1.40 -0.73
C ALA A 220 3.99 -2.54 0.02
N ASP A 221 5.19 -2.90 -0.44
CA ASP A 221 5.99 -3.97 0.16
C ASP A 221 7.47 -3.78 -0.20
N VAL A 222 8.36 -4.38 0.57
CA VAL A 222 9.80 -4.43 0.30
C VAL A 222 10.39 -5.78 0.74
N ALA A 223 11.04 -6.45 -0.20
CA ALA A 223 11.82 -7.66 0.07
C ALA A 223 13.31 -7.29 0.20
N TYR A 224 13.95 -7.72 1.28
CA TYR A 224 15.36 -7.50 1.59
C TYR A 224 16.17 -8.80 1.51
#